data_1d742ea5a048a17605f204a3c371c959
#
_entry.id   1d742ea5a048a17605f204a3c371c959
#
_cell.length_a   1.000
_cell.length_b   1.000
_cell.length_c   1.000
_cell.angle_alpha   90.00
_cell.angle_beta   90.00
_cell.angle_gamma   90.00
#
_symmetry.space_group_name_H-M   'P 1'
#
loop_
_entity.id
_entity.type
_entity.pdbx_description
1 polymer ?
#
loop_
_entity_poly.entity_id
_entity_poly.type
_entity_poly.pdbx_seq_one_letter_code
_entity_poly.pdbx_strand_id
1 'polypeptide(L)'
;MVKSKQSRQVQYFQRLLQREQLPSSKPLVGELTKLWGVSASSVYGRLNGSTPLNYDQYALVSQHYGFYYRDLVDQTRSIPQLGTLNGLHQIAHELEETYAAGEALRYSTSEVPIFYLFSEPDLVHLKRHIWTHRGRGNQRTDLPLLHLPPPTERLEARDPAHVELLGLRDSYQRIQRQELWSEGMFDNVIGQLHHLRRVQSIDAATYERLAAAVLRVVDGLQEVVRDALERHHLGIHFDVHNNAAGSVLRVGKQPIVYLTATDLTINRIASDELYQLYEKKWVGRLFYAIDLSTCGTAERRRCLGLIRQRVEWLLTRG
;
A
#
# COMPACT_ATOMS: atom_id res chain seq x y z
N MET A 1 -1.58 37.30 16.22
CA MET A 1 -0.34 36.98 15.45
C MET A 1 -0.52 35.62 14.78
N VAL A 2 -0.76 35.61 13.48
CA VAL A 2 -0.87 34.41 12.68
C VAL A 2 0.56 33.85 12.54
N LYS A 3 0.86 32.69 13.14
CA LYS A 3 2.12 31.95 12.90
C LYS A 3 2.14 31.63 11.41
N SER A 4 3.02 32.24 10.63
CA SER A 4 3.26 31.88 9.24
C SER A 4 3.65 30.39 9.19
N LYS A 5 2.86 29.58 8.45
CA LYS A 5 3.23 28.17 8.20
C LYS A 5 4.61 28.17 7.55
N GLN A 6 5.61 27.69 8.27
CA GLN A 6 6.95 27.48 7.68
C GLN A 6 6.82 26.56 6.46
N SER A 7 7.53 26.91 5.38
CA SER A 7 7.49 26.09 4.17
C SER A 7 8.01 24.68 4.49
N ARG A 8 7.48 23.66 3.81
CA ARG A 8 7.93 22.25 3.96
C ARG A 8 9.44 22.09 3.74
N GLN A 9 10.00 22.90 2.85
CA GLN A 9 11.44 22.92 2.58
C GLN A 9 12.26 23.33 3.82
N VAL A 10 11.82 24.38 4.54
CA VAL A 10 12.47 24.79 5.79
C VAL A 10 12.37 23.71 6.86
N GLN A 11 11.22 23.09 7.00
CA GLN A 11 11.02 21.97 7.93
C GLN A 11 11.92 20.77 7.59
N TYR A 12 12.13 20.47 6.30
CA TYR A 12 13.03 19.42 5.83
C TYR A 12 14.44 19.66 6.33
N PHE A 13 15.01 20.83 6.10
CA PHE A 13 16.37 21.12 6.51
C PHE A 13 16.54 21.24 8.03
N GLN A 14 15.55 21.76 8.74
CA GLN A 14 15.58 21.79 10.20
C GLN A 14 15.64 20.39 10.80
N ARG A 15 14.90 19.43 10.24
CA ARG A 15 14.95 18.05 10.71
C ARG A 15 16.23 17.32 10.29
N LEU A 16 16.73 17.61 9.08
CA LEU A 16 18.02 17.09 8.67
C LEU A 16 19.11 17.53 9.64
N LEU A 17 19.13 18.80 10.05
CA LEU A 17 20.06 19.32 11.06
C LEU A 17 19.92 18.60 12.40
N GLN A 18 18.69 18.38 12.86
CA GLN A 18 18.43 17.64 14.11
C GLN A 18 18.90 16.20 14.04
N ARG A 19 18.60 15.51 12.94
CA ARG A 19 19.00 14.11 12.75
C ARG A 19 20.53 13.94 12.71
N GLU A 20 21.19 14.81 11.97
CA GLU A 20 22.67 14.79 11.85
C GLU A 20 23.36 15.41 13.07
N GLN A 21 22.60 15.80 14.10
CA GLN A 21 23.10 16.40 15.35
C GLN A 21 24.02 17.62 15.10
N LEU A 22 23.76 18.37 14.04
CA LEU A 22 24.57 19.52 13.69
C LEU A 22 24.19 20.72 14.57
N PRO A 23 25.15 21.36 15.25
CA PRO A 23 24.89 22.45 16.20
C PRO A 23 24.43 23.75 15.50
N SER A 24 24.63 23.85 14.19
CA SER A 24 24.25 25.00 13.39
C SER A 24 24.12 24.62 11.90
N SER A 25 23.59 25.54 11.09
CA SER A 25 23.49 25.32 9.63
C SER A 25 24.85 25.46 8.89
N LYS A 26 25.90 26.01 9.51
CA LYS A 26 27.19 26.26 8.84
C LYS A 26 27.86 25.00 8.27
N PRO A 27 28.00 23.88 9.01
CA PRO A 27 28.55 22.64 8.46
C PRO A 27 27.73 22.12 7.27
N LEU A 28 26.41 22.11 7.41
CA LEU A 28 25.49 21.68 6.35
C LEU A 28 25.63 22.55 5.10
N VAL A 29 25.75 23.86 5.25
CA VAL A 29 25.97 24.79 4.12
C VAL A 29 27.25 24.45 3.38
N GLY A 30 28.35 24.16 4.11
CA GLY A 30 29.63 23.79 3.51
C GLY A 30 29.56 22.52 2.69
N GLU A 31 28.82 21.50 3.18
CA GLU A 31 28.61 20.23 2.47
C GLU A 31 27.69 20.41 1.26
N LEU A 32 26.56 21.10 1.42
CA LEU A 32 25.61 21.34 0.33
C LEU A 32 26.18 22.23 -0.77
N THR A 33 27.07 23.16 -0.43
CA THR A 33 27.83 23.97 -1.41
C THR A 33 28.65 23.07 -2.34
N LYS A 34 29.33 22.07 -1.77
CA LYS A 34 30.10 21.10 -2.55
C LYS A 34 29.20 20.16 -3.33
N LEU A 35 28.15 19.65 -2.68
CA LEU A 35 27.24 18.68 -3.27
C LEU A 35 26.46 19.23 -4.47
N TRP A 36 26.05 20.50 -4.40
CA TRP A 36 25.26 21.16 -5.45
C TRP A 36 26.07 21.99 -6.42
N GLY A 37 27.35 22.26 -6.14
CA GLY A 37 28.18 23.12 -6.96
C GLY A 37 27.71 24.57 -7.01
N VAL A 38 27.08 25.09 -5.96
CA VAL A 38 26.52 26.45 -5.90
C VAL A 38 27.14 27.28 -4.77
N SER A 39 26.97 28.59 -4.77
CA SER A 39 27.50 29.46 -3.70
C SER A 39 26.80 29.22 -2.36
N ALA A 40 27.48 29.48 -1.26
CA ALA A 40 26.94 29.40 0.10
C ALA A 40 25.67 30.28 0.27
N SER A 41 25.65 31.47 -0.33
CA SER A 41 24.46 32.35 -0.33
C SER A 41 23.24 31.65 -0.98
N SER A 42 23.45 30.96 -2.08
CA SER A 42 22.43 30.17 -2.77
C SER A 42 21.92 29.00 -1.92
N VAL A 43 22.80 28.37 -1.15
CA VAL A 43 22.42 27.32 -0.18
C VAL A 43 21.56 27.89 0.95
N TYR A 44 22.00 29.02 1.56
CA TYR A 44 21.20 29.69 2.60
C TYR A 44 19.81 30.09 2.12
N GLY A 45 19.68 30.58 0.87
CA GLY A 45 18.39 30.90 0.28
C GLY A 45 17.46 29.67 0.22
N ARG A 46 18.00 28.47 -0.02
CA ARG A 46 17.22 27.24 0.00
C ARG A 46 16.92 26.76 1.42
N LEU A 47 17.86 26.85 2.34
CA LEU A 47 17.63 26.45 3.73
C LEU A 47 16.54 27.27 4.42
N ASN A 48 16.46 28.57 4.12
CA ASN A 48 15.45 29.47 4.70
C ASN A 48 14.16 29.57 3.87
N GLY A 49 14.09 28.86 2.73
CA GLY A 49 12.90 28.79 1.88
C GLY A 49 12.68 30.01 0.97
N SER A 50 13.63 30.96 0.91
CA SER A 50 13.54 32.11 -0.01
C SER A 50 13.80 31.73 -1.47
N THR A 51 14.49 30.61 -1.70
CA THR A 51 14.74 30.03 -3.01
C THR A 51 14.20 28.59 -3.01
N PRO A 52 13.38 28.20 -3.99
CA PRO A 52 12.88 26.83 -4.05
C PRO A 52 14.01 25.83 -4.31
N LEU A 53 13.90 24.66 -3.68
CA LEU A 53 14.75 23.50 -3.94
C LEU A 53 14.25 22.82 -5.22
N ASN A 54 15.13 22.60 -6.20
CA ASN A 54 14.77 21.82 -7.38
C ASN A 54 14.89 20.31 -7.11
N TYR A 55 14.35 19.50 -8.02
CA TYR A 55 14.30 18.05 -7.88
C TYR A 55 15.70 17.42 -7.77
N ASP A 56 16.65 17.85 -8.60
CA ASP A 56 18.00 17.28 -8.63
C ASP A 56 18.75 17.59 -7.33
N GLN A 57 18.65 18.81 -6.83
CA GLN A 57 19.22 19.19 -5.54
C GLN A 57 18.63 18.40 -4.38
N TYR A 58 17.31 18.20 -4.42
CA TYR A 58 16.63 17.35 -3.44
C TYR A 58 17.10 15.91 -3.51
N ALA A 59 17.18 15.33 -4.72
CA ALA A 59 17.64 13.97 -4.93
C ALA A 59 19.06 13.75 -4.41
N LEU A 60 19.99 14.68 -4.69
CA LEU A 60 21.35 14.63 -4.20
C LEU A 60 21.44 14.66 -2.67
N VAL A 61 20.70 15.55 -2.01
CA VAL A 61 20.64 15.60 -0.54
C VAL A 61 20.06 14.33 0.03
N SER A 62 18.96 13.86 -0.54
CA SER A 62 18.30 12.64 -0.06
C SER A 62 19.19 11.42 -0.20
N GLN A 63 19.94 11.32 -1.29
CA GLN A 63 20.88 10.22 -1.52
C GLN A 63 22.08 10.31 -0.56
N HIS A 64 22.63 11.52 -0.37
CA HIS A 64 23.83 11.74 0.45
C HIS A 64 23.57 11.48 1.94
N TYR A 65 22.44 11.98 2.46
CA TYR A 65 22.12 11.84 3.89
C TYR A 65 21.17 10.66 4.19
N GLY A 66 20.64 9.97 3.17
CA GLY A 66 19.61 8.96 3.37
C GLY A 66 18.34 9.52 4.04
N PHE A 67 18.07 10.82 3.82
CA PHE A 67 16.94 11.54 4.41
C PHE A 67 16.00 12.06 3.33
N TYR A 68 14.78 11.58 3.31
CA TYR A 68 13.82 11.85 2.25
C TYR A 68 12.69 12.77 2.72
N TYR A 69 12.00 13.40 1.79
CA TYR A 69 10.80 14.20 2.09
C TYR A 69 9.72 13.39 2.81
N ARG A 70 9.65 12.09 2.55
CA ARG A 70 8.80 11.16 3.29
C ARG A 70 9.13 11.14 4.79
N ASP A 71 10.39 11.34 5.16
CA ASP A 71 10.85 11.36 6.55
C ASP A 71 10.36 12.61 7.31
N LEU A 72 9.92 13.67 6.58
CA LEU A 72 9.20 14.80 7.15
C LEU A 72 7.74 14.49 7.46
N VAL A 73 7.18 13.60 6.70
CA VAL A 73 5.78 13.16 6.83
C VAL A 73 5.62 12.24 8.04
N ASP A 74 6.73 11.73 8.57
CA ASP A 74 6.78 10.78 9.70
C ASP A 74 6.32 11.33 11.06
N GLN A 75 5.91 12.58 11.16
CA GLN A 75 5.05 12.99 12.29
C GLN A 75 3.57 12.63 12.11
N THR A 76 3.16 12.31 10.91
CA THR A 76 1.97 11.54 10.67
C THR A 76 2.35 10.09 10.93
N ARG A 77 1.85 9.49 12.00
CA ARG A 77 2.10 8.10 12.41
C ARG A 77 2.34 7.21 11.19
N SER A 78 3.61 6.86 10.92
CA SER A 78 3.89 5.75 10.02
C SER A 78 3.21 4.54 10.63
N ILE A 79 2.25 3.96 9.95
CA ILE A 79 1.72 2.68 10.36
C ILE A 79 2.90 1.74 10.30
N PRO A 80 3.31 1.11 11.41
CA PRO A 80 4.43 0.17 11.41
C PRO A 80 4.18 -0.83 10.29
N GLN A 81 5.26 -1.28 9.66
CA GLN A 81 5.20 -2.21 8.54
C GLN A 81 4.09 -3.25 8.76
N LEU A 82 3.20 -3.41 7.80
CA LEU A 82 2.12 -4.41 7.80
C LEU A 82 2.59 -5.82 8.18
N GLY A 83 3.89 -6.05 8.14
CA GLY A 83 4.55 -7.29 8.52
C GLY A 83 4.83 -7.48 9.99
N THR A 84 4.42 -6.57 10.86
CA THR A 84 4.54 -6.76 12.30
C THR A 84 3.16 -6.92 12.91
N LEU A 85 3.03 -7.72 13.98
CA LEU A 85 1.81 -7.82 14.80
C LEU A 85 1.27 -6.42 15.15
N ASN A 86 2.16 -5.48 15.52
CA ASN A 86 1.79 -4.11 15.83
C ASN A 86 1.18 -3.37 14.62
N GLY A 87 1.61 -3.65 13.39
CA GLY A 87 1.04 -3.07 12.19
C GLY A 87 -0.37 -3.58 11.90
N LEU A 88 -0.62 -4.85 12.12
CA LEU A 88 -1.95 -5.46 11.98
C LEU A 88 -2.93 -4.90 13.03
N HIS A 89 -2.52 -4.80 14.29
CA HIS A 89 -3.33 -4.17 15.34
C HIS A 89 -3.67 -2.71 15.02
N GLN A 90 -2.74 -1.97 14.44
CA GLN A 90 -2.99 -0.59 14.07
C GLN A 90 -3.98 -0.48 12.91
N ILE A 91 -3.91 -1.37 11.90
CA ILE A 91 -4.90 -1.43 10.82
C ILE A 91 -6.26 -1.82 11.37
N ALA A 92 -6.33 -2.81 12.28
CA ALA A 92 -7.57 -3.19 12.94
C ALA A 92 -8.21 -1.98 13.62
N HIS A 93 -7.42 -1.25 14.38
CA HIS A 93 -7.88 -0.04 15.07
C HIS A 93 -8.39 1.03 14.09
N GLU A 94 -7.66 1.33 13.01
CA GLU A 94 -8.09 2.29 11.99
C GLU A 94 -9.39 1.85 11.29
N LEU A 95 -9.56 0.56 11.02
CA LEU A 95 -10.80 0.03 10.44
C LEU A 95 -11.97 0.15 11.42
N GLU A 96 -11.78 -0.20 12.68
CA GLU A 96 -12.80 -0.06 13.72
C GLU A 96 -13.18 1.41 13.97
N GLU A 97 -12.20 2.32 14.00
CA GLU A 97 -12.46 3.76 14.09
C GLU A 97 -13.27 4.26 12.89
N THR A 98 -12.91 3.83 11.66
CA THR A 98 -13.61 4.20 10.43
C THR A 98 -15.06 3.72 10.46
N TYR A 99 -15.28 2.47 10.89
CA TYR A 99 -16.61 1.89 11.05
C TYR A 99 -17.43 2.60 12.11
N ALA A 100 -16.86 2.81 13.30
CA ALA A 100 -17.55 3.48 14.41
C ALA A 100 -17.91 4.95 14.08
N ALA A 101 -17.09 5.62 13.29
CA ALA A 101 -17.36 6.98 12.82
C ALA A 101 -18.42 7.04 11.69
N GLY A 102 -18.85 5.90 11.15
CA GLY A 102 -19.73 5.85 9.96
C GLY A 102 -19.08 6.43 8.70
N GLU A 103 -17.74 6.37 8.63
CA GLU A 103 -16.96 6.89 7.52
C GLU A 103 -16.73 5.82 6.45
N ALA A 104 -16.38 6.24 5.23
CA ALA A 104 -16.22 5.35 4.10
C ALA A 104 -14.75 5.23 3.65
N LEU A 105 -14.43 4.14 2.97
CA LEU A 105 -13.15 3.93 2.30
C LEU A 105 -13.31 3.98 0.78
N ARG A 106 -12.35 4.61 0.09
CA ARG A 106 -12.18 4.53 -1.37
C ARG A 106 -10.84 3.88 -1.68
N TYR A 107 -10.89 2.69 -2.21
CA TYR A 107 -9.72 1.86 -2.48
C TYR A 107 -9.36 1.91 -3.97
N SER A 108 -8.22 2.49 -4.30
CA SER A 108 -7.71 2.60 -5.67
C SER A 108 -6.25 2.16 -5.71
N THR A 109 -6.04 0.86 -5.81
CA THR A 109 -4.68 0.31 -5.93
C THR A 109 -4.56 -0.58 -7.15
N SER A 110 -3.33 -0.75 -7.65
CA SER A 110 -3.02 -1.74 -8.68
C SER A 110 -2.99 -3.17 -8.12
N GLU A 111 -3.23 -3.31 -6.83
CA GLU A 111 -3.18 -4.60 -6.14
C GLU A 111 -4.55 -4.96 -5.60
N VAL A 112 -4.82 -6.26 -5.58
CA VAL A 112 -6.00 -6.78 -4.90
C VAL A 112 -5.98 -6.36 -3.43
N PRO A 113 -7.12 -5.87 -2.87
CA PRO A 113 -7.18 -5.62 -1.44
C PRO A 113 -6.74 -6.86 -0.65
N ILE A 114 -5.73 -6.70 0.19
CA ILE A 114 -5.10 -7.82 0.91
C ILE A 114 -6.11 -8.65 1.70
N PHE A 115 -7.21 -8.03 2.12
CA PHE A 115 -8.29 -8.67 2.87
C PHE A 115 -8.98 -9.81 2.08
N TYR A 116 -8.99 -9.75 0.73
CA TYR A 116 -9.49 -10.85 -0.09
C TYR A 116 -8.54 -12.05 -0.08
N LEU A 117 -7.22 -11.81 0.01
CA LEU A 117 -6.25 -12.90 0.11
C LEU A 117 -6.38 -13.67 1.43
N PHE A 118 -6.92 -13.05 2.47
CA PHE A 118 -7.12 -13.70 3.78
C PHE A 118 -8.26 -14.71 3.79
N SER A 119 -9.03 -14.84 2.72
CA SER A 119 -9.99 -15.95 2.55
C SER A 119 -9.29 -17.29 2.32
N GLU A 120 -8.00 -17.27 1.90
CA GLU A 120 -7.23 -18.47 1.57
C GLU A 120 -6.09 -18.68 2.57
N PRO A 121 -6.14 -19.71 3.42
CA PRO A 121 -5.14 -19.99 4.44
C PRO A 121 -3.70 -20.03 3.91
N ASP A 122 -3.51 -20.63 2.73
CA ASP A 122 -2.20 -20.75 2.11
C ASP A 122 -1.60 -19.37 1.76
N LEU A 123 -2.43 -18.43 1.31
CA LEU A 123 -2.00 -17.05 1.04
C LEU A 123 -1.73 -16.27 2.32
N VAL A 124 -2.43 -16.55 3.41
CA VAL A 124 -2.11 -16.02 4.73
C VAL A 124 -0.71 -16.47 5.15
N HIS A 125 -0.40 -17.77 5.03
CA HIS A 125 0.94 -18.29 5.33
C HIS A 125 2.02 -17.67 4.45
N LEU A 126 1.76 -17.52 3.14
CA LEU A 126 2.65 -16.84 2.22
C LEU A 126 2.95 -15.41 2.68
N LYS A 127 1.91 -14.63 2.99
CA LYS A 127 2.09 -13.23 3.42
C LYS A 127 2.86 -13.14 4.73
N ARG A 128 2.54 -13.98 5.71
CA ARG A 128 3.30 -14.04 6.97
C ARG A 128 4.76 -14.40 6.76
N HIS A 129 5.05 -15.39 5.91
CA HIS A 129 6.41 -15.76 5.58
C HIS A 129 7.19 -14.58 4.99
N ILE A 130 6.64 -13.90 3.98
CA ILE A 130 7.24 -12.72 3.38
C ILE A 130 7.47 -11.63 4.44
N TRP A 131 6.51 -11.35 5.30
CA TRP A 131 6.59 -10.31 6.31
C TRP A 131 7.66 -10.61 7.38
N THR A 132 7.69 -11.84 7.87
CA THR A 132 8.62 -12.23 8.93
C THR A 132 10.09 -12.14 8.48
N HIS A 133 10.37 -12.38 7.21
CA HIS A 133 11.72 -12.47 6.70
C HIS A 133 12.24 -11.21 6.00
N ARG A 134 11.35 -10.30 5.56
CA ARG A 134 11.76 -9.01 4.98
C ARG A 134 12.38 -8.03 5.99
N GLY A 135 12.08 -8.16 7.27
CA GLY A 135 12.54 -7.26 8.33
C GLY A 135 13.96 -7.55 8.85
N ARG A 136 14.60 -8.64 8.44
CA ARG A 136 15.87 -9.13 9.03
C ARG A 136 17.13 -8.76 8.25
N GLY A 137 17.16 -7.62 7.59
CA GLY A 137 18.42 -7.08 7.03
C GLY A 137 18.54 -7.13 5.51
N ASN A 138 19.51 -6.36 5.00
CA ASN A 138 19.76 -6.08 3.58
C ASN A 138 20.26 -7.28 2.72
N GLN A 139 20.30 -8.50 3.25
CA GLN A 139 20.74 -9.68 2.50
C GLN A 139 19.54 -10.47 2.00
N ARG A 140 19.14 -10.18 0.79
CA ARG A 140 17.93 -10.63 0.09
C ARG A 140 17.97 -12.07 -0.45
N THR A 141 19.00 -12.84 -0.21
CA THR A 141 19.22 -14.08 -0.96
C THR A 141 18.75 -15.35 -0.25
N ASP A 142 18.56 -15.32 1.06
CA ASP A 142 18.27 -16.55 1.82
C ASP A 142 16.94 -16.46 2.58
N LEU A 143 15.85 -16.35 1.83
CA LEU A 143 14.53 -16.60 2.43
C LEU A 143 14.45 -18.12 2.74
N PRO A 144 14.14 -18.49 4.00
CA PRO A 144 13.98 -19.90 4.33
C PRO A 144 12.84 -20.53 3.52
N LEU A 145 12.89 -21.85 3.37
CA LEU A 145 11.86 -22.58 2.67
C LEU A 145 10.50 -22.39 3.37
N LEU A 146 9.50 -21.98 2.60
CA LEU A 146 8.13 -21.87 3.08
C LEU A 146 7.51 -23.28 3.15
N HIS A 147 7.15 -23.69 4.33
CA HIS A 147 6.37 -24.90 4.54
C HIS A 147 4.90 -24.55 4.76
N LEU A 148 4.04 -25.02 3.85
CA LEU A 148 2.60 -24.93 4.06
C LEU A 148 2.13 -26.12 4.90
N PRO A 149 1.26 -25.90 5.89
CA PRO A 149 0.69 -27.02 6.65
C PRO A 149 -0.17 -27.90 5.76
N PRO A 150 -0.40 -29.18 6.15
CA PRO A 150 -1.30 -30.06 5.43
C PRO A 150 -2.69 -29.43 5.26
N PRO A 151 -3.40 -29.64 4.13
CA PRO A 151 -4.73 -29.07 3.88
C PRO A 151 -5.78 -29.49 4.91
N THR A 152 -5.55 -30.57 5.63
CA THR A 152 -6.45 -31.16 6.63
C THR A 152 -6.34 -30.51 8.01
N GLU A 153 -5.28 -29.75 8.27
CA GLU A 153 -5.18 -29.02 9.53
C GLU A 153 -6.06 -27.76 9.46
N ARG A 154 -7.14 -27.74 10.25
CA ARG A 154 -7.92 -26.52 10.48
C ARG A 154 -7.04 -25.52 11.22
N LEU A 155 -6.45 -24.61 10.48
CA LEU A 155 -5.58 -23.55 10.97
C LEU A 155 -6.27 -22.61 11.98
N GLU A 156 -7.58 -22.48 11.85
CA GLU A 156 -8.43 -21.58 12.65
C GLU A 156 -8.31 -21.81 14.18
N ALA A 157 -8.01 -23.04 14.59
CA ALA A 157 -8.00 -23.37 16.03
C ALA A 157 -6.63 -23.17 16.72
N ARG A 158 -5.55 -22.90 15.98
CA ARG A 158 -4.18 -22.97 16.56
C ARG A 158 -3.30 -21.74 16.35
N ASP A 159 -3.67 -20.81 15.47
CA ASP A 159 -2.83 -19.66 15.16
C ASP A 159 -3.55 -18.35 15.47
N PRO A 160 -3.23 -17.68 16.61
CA PRO A 160 -3.85 -16.41 16.99
C PRO A 160 -3.73 -15.32 15.90
N ALA A 161 -2.61 -15.30 15.16
CA ALA A 161 -2.41 -14.32 14.09
C ALA A 161 -3.34 -14.58 12.88
N HIS A 162 -3.73 -15.83 12.63
CA HIS A 162 -4.72 -16.13 11.60
C HIS A 162 -6.12 -15.62 11.99
N VAL A 163 -6.50 -15.83 13.25
CA VAL A 163 -7.78 -15.31 13.79
C VAL A 163 -7.82 -13.78 13.67
N GLU A 164 -6.71 -13.12 13.96
CA GLU A 164 -6.60 -11.66 13.83
C GLU A 164 -6.76 -11.20 12.38
N LEU A 165 -6.13 -11.87 11.41
CA LEU A 165 -6.26 -11.55 9.99
C LEU A 165 -7.69 -11.77 9.45
N LEU A 166 -8.38 -12.81 9.92
CA LEU A 166 -9.80 -13.00 9.63
C LEU A 166 -10.64 -11.88 10.22
N GLY A 167 -10.37 -11.48 11.46
CA GLY A 167 -11.01 -10.33 12.11
C GLY A 167 -10.82 -9.03 11.31
N LEU A 168 -9.62 -8.78 10.77
CA LEU A 168 -9.36 -7.65 9.89
C LEU A 168 -10.20 -7.69 8.60
N ARG A 169 -10.32 -8.86 7.97
CA ARG A 169 -11.18 -9.05 6.80
C ARG A 169 -12.63 -8.72 7.12
N ASP A 170 -13.13 -9.22 8.23
CA ASP A 170 -14.51 -9.01 8.66
C ASP A 170 -14.77 -7.54 9.00
N SER A 171 -13.82 -6.86 9.66
CA SER A 171 -13.90 -5.42 9.90
C SER A 171 -13.91 -4.63 8.60
N TYR A 172 -13.03 -4.96 7.64
CA TYR A 172 -13.02 -4.34 6.32
C TYR A 172 -14.34 -4.53 5.57
N GLN A 173 -14.94 -5.72 5.65
CA GLN A 173 -16.21 -6.01 4.98
C GLN A 173 -17.39 -5.23 5.53
N ARG A 174 -17.36 -4.79 6.79
CA ARG A 174 -18.45 -4.00 7.42
C ARG A 174 -18.41 -2.52 7.06
N ILE A 175 -17.28 -1.99 6.60
CA ILE A 175 -17.12 -0.57 6.29
C ILE A 175 -17.77 -0.25 4.95
N GLN A 176 -18.44 0.90 4.87
CA GLN A 176 -18.89 1.45 3.60
C GLN A 176 -17.67 1.73 2.73
N ARG A 177 -17.64 1.19 1.51
CA ARG A 177 -16.46 1.33 0.67
C ARG A 177 -16.77 1.35 -0.83
N GLN A 178 -15.88 1.97 -1.56
CA GLN A 178 -15.81 1.94 -3.02
C GLN A 178 -14.45 1.41 -3.42
N GLU A 179 -14.42 0.45 -4.31
CA GLU A 179 -13.21 -0.20 -4.78
C GLU A 179 -13.06 -0.03 -6.29
N LEU A 180 -11.86 0.27 -6.74
CA LEU A 180 -11.51 0.37 -8.15
C LEU A 180 -10.59 -0.80 -8.51
N TRP A 181 -11.13 -1.79 -9.21
CA TRP A 181 -10.43 -2.99 -9.66
C TRP A 181 -9.86 -2.82 -11.06
N SER A 182 -8.85 -3.60 -11.40
CA SER A 182 -8.27 -3.67 -12.74
C SER A 182 -7.89 -5.10 -13.07
N GLU A 183 -7.65 -5.39 -14.35
CA GLU A 183 -7.23 -6.75 -14.76
C GLU A 183 -5.90 -7.19 -14.12
N GLY A 184 -4.99 -6.23 -13.85
CA GLY A 184 -3.67 -6.48 -13.25
C GLY A 184 -3.64 -6.50 -11.73
N MET A 185 -4.79 -6.51 -11.03
CA MET A 185 -4.81 -6.39 -9.58
C MET A 185 -4.11 -7.54 -8.83
N PHE A 186 -3.86 -8.68 -9.48
CA PHE A 186 -3.11 -9.82 -8.92
C PHE A 186 -1.65 -9.89 -9.37
N ASP A 187 -1.20 -9.01 -10.26
CA ASP A 187 0.16 -9.08 -10.87
C ASP A 187 1.26 -9.12 -9.81
N ASN A 188 1.13 -8.31 -8.75
CA ASN A 188 2.12 -8.27 -7.67
C ASN A 188 2.15 -9.58 -6.86
N VAL A 189 0.99 -10.16 -6.53
CA VAL A 189 0.91 -11.44 -5.80
C VAL A 189 1.57 -12.54 -6.60
N ILE A 190 1.27 -12.63 -7.90
CA ILE A 190 1.85 -13.64 -8.78
C ILE A 190 3.36 -13.39 -8.98
N GLY A 191 3.76 -12.13 -9.14
CA GLY A 191 5.18 -11.76 -9.19
C GLY A 191 5.96 -12.17 -7.94
N GLN A 192 5.33 -12.09 -6.76
CA GLN A 192 5.91 -12.61 -5.51
C GLN A 192 6.07 -14.13 -5.54
N LEU A 193 5.08 -14.88 -6.05
CA LEU A 193 5.16 -16.34 -6.20
C LEU A 193 6.30 -16.74 -7.12
N HIS A 194 6.42 -16.12 -8.29
CA HIS A 194 7.50 -16.38 -9.24
C HIS A 194 8.87 -16.06 -8.65
N HIS A 195 8.97 -14.94 -7.90
CA HIS A 195 10.20 -14.58 -7.23
C HIS A 195 10.62 -15.66 -6.21
N LEU A 196 9.71 -16.08 -5.33
CA LEU A 196 9.97 -17.08 -4.32
C LEU A 196 10.37 -18.43 -4.94
N ARG A 197 9.74 -18.85 -6.04
CA ARG A 197 10.12 -20.05 -6.79
C ARG A 197 11.54 -19.92 -7.35
N ARG A 198 11.84 -18.77 -7.99
CA ARG A 198 13.18 -18.52 -8.59
C ARG A 198 14.30 -18.53 -7.55
N VAL A 199 14.07 -18.01 -6.35
CA VAL A 199 15.04 -18.01 -5.24
C VAL A 199 14.96 -19.29 -4.40
N GLN A 200 14.22 -20.31 -4.85
CA GLN A 200 14.05 -21.62 -4.20
C GLN A 200 13.52 -21.56 -2.76
N SER A 201 12.79 -20.48 -2.42
CA SER A 201 12.09 -20.37 -1.13
C SER A 201 10.77 -21.12 -1.11
N ILE A 202 10.31 -21.59 -2.25
CA ILE A 202 9.17 -22.52 -2.39
C ILE A 202 9.52 -23.60 -3.44
N ASP A 203 9.08 -24.83 -3.20
CA ASP A 203 9.17 -25.91 -4.17
C ASP A 203 8.01 -25.87 -5.19
N ALA A 204 8.04 -26.77 -6.18
CA ALA A 204 7.02 -26.83 -7.22
C ALA A 204 5.62 -27.13 -6.65
N ALA A 205 5.51 -28.05 -5.71
CA ALA A 205 4.23 -28.43 -5.12
C ALA A 205 3.61 -27.26 -4.30
N THR A 206 4.43 -26.56 -3.52
CA THR A 206 4.03 -25.35 -2.79
C THR A 206 3.60 -24.24 -3.74
N TYR A 207 4.34 -24.05 -4.85
CA TYR A 207 3.97 -23.08 -5.89
C TYR A 207 2.59 -23.39 -6.49
N GLU A 208 2.36 -24.64 -6.93
CA GLU A 208 1.07 -25.06 -7.52
C GLU A 208 -0.08 -24.87 -6.53
N ARG A 209 0.14 -25.22 -5.26
CA ARG A 209 -0.85 -25.04 -4.20
C ARG A 209 -1.20 -23.57 -3.97
N LEU A 210 -0.21 -22.66 -3.95
CA LEU A 210 -0.40 -21.22 -3.82
C LEU A 210 -1.06 -20.62 -5.07
N ALA A 211 -0.68 -21.08 -6.27
CA ALA A 211 -1.32 -20.66 -7.52
C ALA A 211 -2.80 -21.04 -7.55
N ALA A 212 -3.14 -22.26 -7.11
CA ALA A 212 -4.53 -22.68 -6.96
C ALA A 212 -5.29 -21.83 -5.93
N ALA A 213 -4.65 -21.43 -4.83
CA ALA A 213 -5.24 -20.51 -3.84
C ALA A 213 -5.52 -19.14 -4.44
N VAL A 214 -4.62 -18.57 -5.26
CA VAL A 214 -4.88 -17.31 -5.98
C VAL A 214 -6.10 -17.46 -6.90
N LEU A 215 -6.21 -18.55 -7.65
CA LEU A 215 -7.37 -18.79 -8.54
C LEU A 215 -8.67 -18.88 -7.75
N ARG A 216 -8.67 -19.51 -6.57
CA ARG A 216 -9.87 -19.55 -5.71
C ARG A 216 -10.28 -18.16 -5.24
N VAL A 217 -9.33 -17.29 -4.90
CA VAL A 217 -9.66 -15.88 -4.58
C VAL A 217 -10.30 -15.19 -5.79
N VAL A 218 -9.74 -15.36 -6.99
CA VAL A 218 -10.30 -14.79 -8.24
C VAL A 218 -11.72 -15.29 -8.48
N ASP A 219 -11.97 -16.59 -8.31
CA ASP A 219 -13.31 -17.16 -8.43
C ASP A 219 -14.28 -16.58 -7.39
N GLY A 220 -13.79 -16.35 -6.17
CA GLY A 220 -14.55 -15.71 -5.09
C GLY A 220 -14.95 -14.26 -5.37
N LEU A 221 -14.28 -13.55 -6.30
CA LEU A 221 -14.65 -12.18 -6.66
C LEU A 221 -16.08 -12.07 -7.23
N GLN A 222 -16.59 -13.12 -7.85
CA GLN A 222 -17.99 -13.15 -8.33
C GLN A 222 -18.98 -13.01 -7.17
N GLU A 223 -18.68 -13.68 -6.05
CA GLU A 223 -19.50 -13.58 -4.83
C GLU A 223 -19.41 -12.18 -4.23
N VAL A 224 -18.19 -11.60 -4.19
CA VAL A 224 -18.00 -10.22 -3.70
C VAL A 224 -18.82 -9.22 -4.50
N VAL A 225 -18.84 -9.34 -5.84
CA VAL A 225 -19.66 -8.48 -6.70
C VAL A 225 -21.15 -8.73 -6.48
N ARG A 226 -21.57 -9.98 -6.26
CA ARG A 226 -22.97 -10.29 -5.92
C ARG A 226 -23.37 -9.67 -4.58
N ASP A 227 -22.52 -9.79 -3.55
CA ASP A 227 -22.76 -9.16 -2.25
C ASP A 227 -22.84 -7.63 -2.37
N ALA A 228 -22.06 -7.02 -3.27
CA ALA A 228 -22.12 -5.59 -3.53
C ALA A 228 -23.48 -5.15 -4.11
N LEU A 229 -24.10 -5.99 -4.93
CA LEU A 229 -25.46 -5.75 -5.45
C LEU A 229 -26.53 -5.78 -4.36
N GLU A 230 -26.36 -6.65 -3.38
CA GLU A 230 -27.35 -6.88 -2.32
C GLU A 230 -27.18 -5.90 -1.14
N ARG A 231 -25.94 -5.50 -0.88
CA ARG A 231 -25.58 -4.72 0.31
C ARG A 231 -25.07 -3.34 -0.09
N HIS A 232 -25.89 -2.37 -0.25
CA HIS A 232 -25.58 -1.00 -0.71
C HIS A 232 -24.37 -0.27 -0.07
N HIS A 233 -23.55 -0.95 0.76
CA HIS A 233 -22.36 -0.39 1.37
C HIS A 233 -21.07 -0.64 0.59
N LEU A 234 -21.13 -1.42 -0.50
CA LEU A 234 -19.98 -1.73 -1.35
C LEU A 234 -20.26 -1.32 -2.79
N GLY A 235 -19.45 -0.41 -3.34
CA GLY A 235 -19.43 -0.08 -4.77
C GLY A 235 -18.15 -0.65 -5.40
N ILE A 236 -18.27 -1.39 -6.50
CA ILE A 236 -17.13 -1.96 -7.22
C ILE A 236 -17.10 -1.43 -8.64
N HIS A 237 -15.99 -0.81 -9.01
CA HIS A 237 -15.77 -0.25 -10.32
C HIS A 237 -14.57 -0.92 -10.99
N PHE A 238 -14.65 -1.19 -12.29
CA PHE A 238 -13.59 -1.80 -13.06
C PHE A 238 -12.91 -0.78 -13.97
N ASP A 239 -11.63 -0.52 -13.72
CA ASP A 239 -10.80 0.38 -14.51
C ASP A 239 -10.08 -0.37 -15.64
N VAL A 240 -10.47 -0.09 -16.88
CA VAL A 240 -9.86 -0.69 -18.08
C VAL A 240 -8.45 -0.17 -18.39
N HIS A 241 -8.03 0.96 -17.81
CA HIS A 241 -6.76 1.61 -18.14
C HIS A 241 -5.60 1.22 -17.21
N ASN A 242 -5.86 0.48 -16.15
CA ASN A 242 -4.87 -0.08 -15.20
C ASN A 242 -3.77 0.90 -14.71
N ASN A 243 -4.08 2.19 -14.58
CA ASN A 243 -3.13 3.23 -14.20
C ASN A 243 -3.12 3.52 -12.69
N ALA A 244 -3.18 2.50 -11.85
CA ALA A 244 -3.36 2.66 -10.43
C ALA A 244 -2.12 3.18 -9.69
N ALA A 245 -2.17 4.42 -9.23
CA ALA A 245 -1.37 4.84 -8.09
C ALA A 245 -2.03 4.29 -6.81
N GLY A 246 -1.33 3.41 -6.08
CA GLY A 246 -1.85 2.79 -4.88
C GLY A 246 -2.23 3.79 -3.81
N SER A 247 -3.53 4.03 -3.60
CA SER A 247 -4.03 4.89 -2.54
C SER A 247 -5.34 4.36 -1.98
N VAL A 248 -5.51 4.49 -0.66
CA VAL A 248 -6.78 4.29 0.01
C VAL A 248 -7.15 5.61 0.67
N LEU A 249 -8.36 6.09 0.43
CA LEU A 249 -8.88 7.32 1.01
C LEU A 249 -9.89 6.97 2.09
N ARG A 250 -9.72 7.50 3.29
CA ARG A 250 -10.75 7.53 4.32
C ARG A 250 -11.55 8.82 4.12
N VAL A 251 -12.85 8.65 3.83
CA VAL A 251 -13.77 9.74 3.53
C VAL A 251 -14.62 10.02 4.76
N GLY A 252 -14.43 11.19 5.38
CA GLY A 252 -15.16 11.53 6.59
C GLY A 252 -14.79 12.91 7.14
N LYS A 253 -15.03 13.13 8.41
CA LYS A 253 -14.76 14.40 9.09
C LYS A 253 -13.27 14.77 9.11
N GLN A 254 -12.42 13.77 9.15
CA GLN A 254 -10.96 13.92 9.07
C GLN A 254 -10.45 13.08 7.90
N PRO A 255 -10.37 13.68 6.70
CA PRO A 255 -9.94 12.96 5.51
C PRO A 255 -8.48 12.50 5.65
N ILE A 256 -8.24 11.24 5.35
CA ILE A 256 -6.92 10.60 5.46
C ILE A 256 -6.59 9.93 4.14
N VAL A 257 -5.33 10.05 3.73
CA VAL A 257 -4.77 9.31 2.59
C VAL A 257 -3.83 8.24 3.12
N TYR A 258 -4.07 7.00 2.73
CA TYR A 258 -3.14 5.91 2.93
C TYR A 258 -2.44 5.62 1.62
N LEU A 259 -1.13 5.80 1.58
CA LEU A 259 -0.32 5.48 0.41
C LEU A 259 0.35 4.13 0.64
N THR A 260 0.12 3.19 -0.25
CA THR A 260 0.86 1.94 -0.28
C THR A 260 2.20 2.19 -0.96
N ALA A 261 3.28 2.18 -0.19
CA ALA A 261 4.61 2.08 -0.77
C ALA A 261 4.84 0.61 -1.21
N THR A 262 5.72 0.41 -2.19
CA THR A 262 5.98 -0.87 -2.87
C THR A 262 6.30 -2.06 -1.96
N ASP A 263 6.48 -1.86 -0.65
CA ASP A 263 6.99 -2.85 0.29
C ASP A 263 6.17 -2.99 1.59
N LEU A 264 4.85 -2.97 1.54
CA LEU A 264 4.01 -3.22 2.71
C LEU A 264 4.00 -2.09 3.77
N THR A 265 4.56 -0.93 3.48
CA THR A 265 4.38 0.26 4.30
C THR A 265 3.18 1.04 3.83
N ILE A 266 2.19 1.16 4.69
CA ILE A 266 1.08 2.09 4.50
C ILE A 266 1.45 3.39 5.20
N ASN A 267 1.61 4.46 4.44
CA ASN A 267 1.81 5.79 5.01
C ASN A 267 0.45 6.45 5.22
N ARG A 268 0.10 6.70 6.46
CA ARG A 268 -1.09 7.47 6.83
C ARG A 268 -0.78 8.96 6.79
N ILE A 269 -1.46 9.70 5.94
CA ILE A 269 -1.22 11.13 5.76
C ILE A 269 -2.53 11.89 5.97
N ALA A 270 -2.57 12.72 7.02
CA ALA A 270 -3.64 13.64 7.27
C ALA A 270 -3.29 15.01 6.65
N SER A 271 -3.62 15.19 5.38
CA SER A 271 -3.40 16.45 4.65
C SER A 271 -4.56 16.68 3.70
N ASP A 272 -5.28 17.77 3.90
CA ASP A 272 -6.42 18.15 3.05
C ASP A 272 -6.01 18.34 1.58
N GLU A 273 -4.85 18.96 1.33
CA GLU A 273 -4.35 19.18 -0.03
C GLU A 273 -4.06 17.85 -0.75
N LEU A 274 -3.41 16.93 -0.03
CA LEU A 274 -3.09 15.62 -0.59
C LEU A 274 -4.37 14.80 -0.78
N TYR A 275 -5.29 14.84 0.17
CA TYR A 275 -6.59 14.19 0.05
C TYR A 275 -7.34 14.69 -1.19
N GLN A 276 -7.49 16.02 -1.38
CA GLN A 276 -8.16 16.58 -2.55
C GLN A 276 -7.48 16.17 -3.87
N LEU A 277 -6.13 16.09 -3.90
CA LEU A 277 -5.41 15.63 -5.07
C LEU A 277 -5.77 14.17 -5.42
N TYR A 278 -5.79 13.27 -4.43
CA TYR A 278 -6.11 11.87 -4.64
C TYR A 278 -7.60 11.65 -4.89
N GLU A 279 -8.46 12.41 -4.24
CA GLU A 279 -9.90 12.39 -4.49
C GLU A 279 -10.22 12.82 -5.93
N LYS A 280 -9.59 13.90 -6.42
CA LYS A 280 -9.73 14.31 -7.82
C LYS A 280 -9.28 13.23 -8.79
N LYS A 281 -8.15 12.56 -8.51
CA LYS A 281 -7.68 11.42 -9.30
C LYS A 281 -8.68 10.26 -9.27
N TRP A 282 -9.21 9.95 -8.11
CA TRP A 282 -10.22 8.92 -7.93
C TRP A 282 -11.47 9.22 -8.76
N VAL A 283 -12.06 10.41 -8.63
CA VAL A 283 -13.24 10.83 -9.38
C VAL A 283 -12.99 10.79 -10.89
N GLY A 284 -11.83 11.27 -11.34
CA GLY A 284 -11.45 11.21 -12.75
C GLY A 284 -11.38 9.78 -13.30
N ARG A 285 -10.95 8.82 -12.49
CA ARG A 285 -10.90 7.40 -12.89
C ARG A 285 -12.28 6.76 -12.89
N LEU A 286 -13.13 7.08 -11.91
CA LEU A 286 -14.51 6.59 -11.89
C LEU A 286 -15.29 6.96 -13.14
N PHE A 287 -15.00 8.12 -13.73
CA PHE A 287 -15.66 8.56 -14.96
C PHE A 287 -15.49 7.60 -16.14
N TYR A 288 -14.35 6.88 -16.18
CA TYR A 288 -14.04 5.90 -17.23
C TYR A 288 -14.19 4.44 -16.76
N ALA A 289 -14.51 4.23 -15.51
CA ALA A 289 -14.64 2.90 -14.94
C ALA A 289 -16.05 2.34 -15.16
N ILE A 290 -16.11 1.02 -15.30
CA ILE A 290 -17.38 0.28 -15.39
C ILE A 290 -17.84 -0.03 -13.96
N ASP A 291 -19.01 0.48 -13.58
CA ASP A 291 -19.60 0.12 -12.30
C ASP A 291 -20.16 -1.31 -12.36
N LEU A 292 -19.48 -2.24 -11.69
CA LEU A 292 -19.86 -3.65 -11.66
C LEU A 292 -21.14 -3.90 -10.87
N SER A 293 -21.54 -2.96 -10.00
CA SER A 293 -22.78 -3.07 -9.25
C SER A 293 -24.03 -2.71 -10.08
N THR A 294 -23.87 -1.89 -11.12
CA THR A 294 -25.01 -1.44 -11.96
C THR A 294 -24.96 -1.95 -13.39
N CYS A 295 -23.80 -2.40 -13.89
CA CYS A 295 -23.69 -2.89 -15.27
C CYS A 295 -24.43 -4.22 -15.50
N GLY A 296 -24.73 -4.51 -16.76
CA GLY A 296 -25.36 -5.76 -17.15
C GLY A 296 -24.52 -7.01 -16.86
N THR A 297 -25.18 -8.16 -16.73
CA THR A 297 -24.52 -9.44 -16.40
C THR A 297 -23.41 -9.83 -17.39
N ALA A 298 -23.59 -9.55 -18.69
CA ALA A 298 -22.58 -9.85 -19.71
C ALA A 298 -21.31 -9.03 -19.51
N GLU A 299 -21.45 -7.74 -19.25
CA GLU A 299 -20.32 -6.83 -19.02
C GLU A 299 -19.57 -7.17 -17.72
N ARG A 300 -20.31 -7.50 -16.67
CA ARG A 300 -19.73 -7.99 -15.41
C ARG A 300 -18.90 -9.24 -15.61
N ARG A 301 -19.44 -10.25 -16.32
CA ARG A 301 -18.70 -11.47 -16.66
C ARG A 301 -17.46 -11.17 -17.49
N ARG A 302 -17.55 -10.23 -18.42
CA ARG A 302 -16.41 -9.80 -19.24
C ARG A 302 -15.29 -9.22 -18.36
N CYS A 303 -15.60 -8.29 -17.46
CA CYS A 303 -14.60 -7.67 -16.58
C CYS A 303 -13.94 -8.69 -15.64
N LEU A 304 -14.71 -9.55 -15.00
CA LEU A 304 -14.18 -10.62 -14.14
C LEU A 304 -13.38 -11.65 -14.96
N GLY A 305 -13.81 -11.94 -16.19
CA GLY A 305 -13.09 -12.79 -17.14
C GLY A 305 -11.72 -12.24 -17.50
N LEU A 306 -11.57 -10.92 -17.67
CA LEU A 306 -10.26 -10.29 -17.93
C LEU A 306 -9.29 -10.49 -16.76
N ILE A 307 -9.74 -10.29 -15.51
CA ILE A 307 -8.93 -10.57 -14.32
C ILE A 307 -8.47 -12.03 -14.33
N ARG A 308 -9.40 -12.96 -14.52
CA ARG A 308 -9.10 -14.40 -14.53
C ARG A 308 -8.10 -14.77 -15.62
N GLN A 309 -8.34 -14.34 -16.85
CA GLN A 309 -7.44 -14.61 -17.99
C GLN A 309 -6.02 -14.06 -17.74
N ARG A 310 -5.92 -12.86 -17.15
CA ARG A 310 -4.63 -12.27 -16.78
C ARG A 310 -3.90 -13.12 -15.76
N VAL A 311 -4.59 -13.57 -14.71
CA VAL A 311 -4.03 -14.43 -13.66
C VAL A 311 -3.57 -15.77 -14.24
N GLU A 312 -4.41 -16.46 -15.02
CA GLU A 312 -4.06 -17.73 -15.65
C GLU A 312 -2.85 -17.58 -16.58
N TRP A 313 -2.83 -16.52 -17.40
CA TRP A 313 -1.70 -16.24 -18.30
C TRP A 313 -0.39 -15.99 -17.55
N LEU A 314 -0.42 -15.25 -16.42
CA LEU A 314 0.77 -15.03 -15.61
C LEU A 314 1.25 -16.32 -14.95
N LEU A 315 0.35 -17.10 -14.35
CA LEU A 315 0.70 -18.35 -13.67
C LEU A 315 1.33 -19.39 -14.62
N THR A 316 0.97 -19.39 -15.91
CA THR A 316 1.58 -20.30 -16.92
C THR A 316 2.98 -19.92 -17.36
N ARG A 317 3.45 -18.72 -17.02
CA ARG A 317 4.78 -18.20 -17.44
C ARG A 317 5.85 -18.28 -16.36
N GLY A 318 5.53 -18.71 -15.19
CA GLY A 318 6.45 -18.93 -14.04
C GLY A 318 6.78 -20.38 -13.86
#